data_a82428a5702e0a31b27fc176262a1515
#
_entry.id   a82428a5702e0a31b27fc176262a1515
#
_cell.length_a   1.000
_cell.length_b   1.000
_cell.length_c   1.000
_cell.angle_alpha   90.00
_cell.angle_beta   90.00
_cell.angle_gamma   90.00
#
_symmetry.space_group_name_H-M   'P 1'
#
loop_
_entity.id
_entity.type
_entity.pdbx_description
1 polymer ?
#
loop_
_entity_poly.entity_id
_entity_poly.type
_entity_poly.pdbx_seq_one_letter_code
_entity_poly.pdbx_strand_id
1 'polypeptide(L)'
;MSEHRPSLRRLDYHYIAMQAGFWAMFAAVVAYQTALLLERGFSNSEAGLMTAVRCLAGIVCQPLLGGFADRHPQIPLKHIVSLSLLLSVAAGAWYWLSPGMGLWETTLVWVIIGGLEVSAYPLMDAMAVQFINEGMPIRYSLGRGIGSLAYAVVCVVLGFQASSLGMESTLLTHLGLVLAEALLVATYPAYRGKIRRPGEDGPKPQSALSLLRSNPRFTLMLAGVFLGLTGIMPLSNFLVNIVTSRGGTESDLGIALFLMGASELPTAFFFQKLLRRLGSGKLLLMSMIFGTLKGVLLLCTFNCLGVLAVQPIQVLGYGLFTPASVYFVNESVPAADRVRGQTVMMVASNGLGGMMGGVLAGWTLDLGGVNLMLAACIASGCAGALLCLAALRLSRGKRNQLV
;
A
#
# COMPACT_ATOMS: atom_id res chain seq x y z
N MET A 1 34.08 4.33 -28.09
CA MET A 1 33.54 3.35 -27.13
C MET A 1 32.08 3.15 -27.45
N SER A 2 31.69 2.00 -28.01
CA SER A 2 30.30 1.69 -28.34
C SER A 2 29.49 1.59 -27.03
N GLU A 3 28.61 2.56 -26.80
CA GLU A 3 27.65 2.50 -25.69
C GLU A 3 26.79 1.26 -25.87
N HIS A 4 27.02 0.27 -25.04
CA HIS A 4 26.16 -0.92 -24.95
C HIS A 4 24.79 -0.48 -24.37
N ARG A 5 23.86 -0.02 -25.24
CA ARG A 5 22.47 0.16 -24.84
C ARG A 5 21.93 -1.22 -24.45
N PRO A 6 21.41 -1.39 -23.24
CA PRO A 6 20.83 -2.67 -22.85
C PRO A 6 19.74 -3.06 -23.85
N SER A 7 19.68 -4.34 -24.23
CA SER A 7 18.62 -4.80 -25.14
C SER A 7 17.25 -4.53 -24.50
N LEU A 8 16.32 -3.99 -25.27
CA LEU A 8 14.95 -3.67 -24.83
C LEU A 8 14.28 -4.83 -24.10
N ARG A 9 14.42 -6.05 -24.63
CA ARG A 9 13.86 -7.25 -24.00
C ARG A 9 14.47 -7.50 -22.62
N ARG A 10 15.76 -7.31 -22.43
CA ARG A 10 16.42 -7.52 -21.14
C ARG A 10 15.94 -6.51 -20.09
N LEU A 11 15.79 -5.24 -20.48
CA LEU A 11 15.34 -4.18 -19.58
C LEU A 11 13.89 -4.39 -19.13
N ASP A 12 13.01 -4.78 -20.05
CA ASP A 12 11.59 -5.03 -19.80
C ASP A 12 11.37 -6.23 -18.87
N TYR A 13 12.00 -7.39 -19.16
CA TYR A 13 11.91 -8.56 -18.27
C TYR A 13 12.54 -8.31 -16.92
N HIS A 14 13.61 -7.55 -16.84
CA HIS A 14 14.24 -7.19 -15.57
C HIS A 14 13.30 -6.34 -14.71
N TYR A 15 12.63 -5.34 -15.31
CA TYR A 15 11.61 -4.55 -14.61
C TYR A 15 10.44 -5.40 -14.12
N ILE A 16 9.94 -6.31 -14.96
CA ILE A 16 8.87 -7.24 -14.56
C ILE A 16 9.31 -8.11 -13.38
N ALA A 17 10.54 -8.63 -13.40
CA ALA A 17 11.09 -9.41 -12.30
C ALA A 17 11.21 -8.61 -11.00
N MET A 18 11.69 -7.35 -11.07
CA MET A 18 11.75 -6.44 -9.93
C MET A 18 10.34 -6.16 -9.35
N GLN A 19 9.33 -5.95 -10.19
CA GLN A 19 7.97 -5.79 -9.70
C GLN A 19 7.45 -7.05 -9.01
N ALA A 20 7.73 -8.22 -9.55
CA ALA A 20 7.35 -9.49 -8.94
C ALA A 20 8.07 -9.71 -7.60
N GLY A 21 9.37 -9.48 -7.54
CA GLY A 21 10.19 -9.62 -6.33
C GLY A 21 9.76 -8.66 -5.23
N PHE A 22 9.56 -7.38 -5.57
CA PHE A 22 9.08 -6.37 -4.61
C PHE A 22 7.74 -6.76 -3.98
N TRP A 23 6.75 -7.13 -4.80
CA TRP A 23 5.44 -7.46 -4.27
C TRP A 23 5.43 -8.81 -3.53
N ALA A 24 6.33 -9.73 -3.89
CA ALA A 24 6.54 -10.98 -3.16
C ALA A 24 7.11 -10.72 -1.75
N MET A 25 8.18 -9.90 -1.63
CA MET A 25 8.74 -9.56 -0.32
C MET A 25 7.76 -8.75 0.53
N PHE A 26 7.01 -7.84 -0.11
CA PHE A 26 6.02 -7.00 0.55
C PHE A 26 4.84 -7.81 1.10
N ALA A 27 4.44 -8.90 0.42
CA ALA A 27 3.44 -9.84 0.93
C ALA A 27 3.90 -10.46 2.26
N ALA A 28 5.14 -10.90 2.35
CA ALA A 28 5.67 -11.55 3.54
C ALA A 28 5.64 -10.64 4.78
N VAL A 29 5.98 -9.36 4.61
CA VAL A 29 6.05 -8.43 5.75
C VAL A 29 4.70 -7.79 6.07
N VAL A 30 3.91 -7.42 5.08
CA VAL A 30 2.66 -6.68 5.34
C VAL A 30 1.52 -7.60 5.71
N ALA A 31 1.39 -8.74 5.02
CA ALA A 31 0.27 -9.64 5.25
C ALA A 31 0.43 -10.48 6.52
N TYR A 32 1.67 -10.79 6.91
CA TYR A 32 1.97 -11.67 8.06
C TYR A 32 2.54 -10.93 9.26
N GLN A 33 2.75 -9.60 9.21
CA GLN A 33 3.28 -8.80 10.32
C GLN A 33 2.52 -9.05 11.63
N THR A 34 1.21 -8.90 11.61
CA THR A 34 0.38 -9.06 12.82
C THR A 34 0.47 -10.47 13.36
N ALA A 35 0.41 -11.49 12.50
CA ALA A 35 0.51 -12.89 12.92
C ALA A 35 1.87 -13.19 13.60
N LEU A 36 2.97 -12.71 13.00
CA LEU A 36 4.31 -12.86 13.55
C LEU A 36 4.47 -12.18 14.92
N LEU A 37 3.93 -10.98 15.06
CA LEU A 37 4.00 -10.22 16.32
C LEU A 37 3.21 -10.91 17.43
N LEU A 38 2.02 -11.42 17.12
CA LEU A 38 1.19 -12.15 18.07
C LEU A 38 1.87 -13.47 18.53
N GLU A 39 2.51 -14.20 17.59
CA GLU A 39 3.27 -15.42 17.94
C GLU A 39 4.45 -15.11 18.85
N ARG A 40 5.10 -13.94 18.69
CA ARG A 40 6.16 -13.46 19.59
C ARG A 40 5.65 -12.90 20.93
N GLY A 41 4.34 -12.97 21.19
CA GLY A 41 3.74 -12.60 22.46
C GLY A 41 3.37 -11.12 22.60
N PHE A 42 3.45 -10.32 21.53
CA PHE A 42 2.95 -8.94 21.55
C PHE A 42 1.42 -8.91 21.58
N SER A 43 0.85 -7.96 22.29
CA SER A 43 -0.59 -7.70 22.27
C SER A 43 -1.07 -7.14 20.90
N ASN A 44 -2.38 -7.17 20.69
CA ASN A 44 -2.94 -6.57 19.45
C ASN A 44 -2.69 -5.06 19.40
N SER A 45 -2.71 -4.36 20.54
CA SER A 45 -2.39 -2.93 20.62
C SER A 45 -0.94 -2.66 20.22
N GLU A 46 0.00 -3.47 20.65
CA GLU A 46 1.41 -3.36 20.26
C GLU A 46 1.62 -3.68 18.77
N ALA A 47 0.96 -4.71 18.24
CA ALA A 47 0.96 -5.01 16.81
C ALA A 47 0.36 -3.85 15.99
N GLY A 48 -0.71 -3.23 16.50
CA GLY A 48 -1.33 -2.03 15.93
C GLY A 48 -0.39 -0.82 15.94
N LEU A 49 0.35 -0.61 17.04
CA LEU A 49 1.38 0.43 17.14
C LEU A 49 2.49 0.19 16.10
N MET A 50 2.98 -1.04 15.95
CA MET A 50 4.02 -1.36 14.96
C MET A 50 3.53 -1.17 13.53
N THR A 51 2.27 -1.48 13.24
CA THR A 51 1.63 -1.14 11.96
C THR A 51 1.59 0.38 11.74
N ALA A 52 1.24 1.14 12.78
CA ALA A 52 1.18 2.60 12.73
C ALA A 52 2.56 3.24 12.48
N VAL A 53 3.58 2.79 13.19
CA VAL A 53 4.94 3.34 13.01
C VAL A 53 5.54 2.95 11.66
N ARG A 54 5.24 1.77 11.15
CA ARG A 54 5.61 1.35 9.79
C ARG A 54 5.00 2.26 8.73
N CYS A 55 3.72 2.59 8.84
CA CYS A 55 3.04 3.52 7.94
C CYS A 55 3.64 4.94 8.04
N LEU A 56 3.86 5.44 9.26
CA LEU A 56 4.45 6.75 9.51
C LEU A 56 5.87 6.84 8.95
N ALA A 57 6.68 5.82 9.18
CA ALA A 57 8.04 5.74 8.64
C ALA A 57 8.05 5.82 7.12
N GLY A 58 7.13 5.13 6.43
CA GLY A 58 6.96 5.25 4.98
C GLY A 58 6.63 6.67 4.53
N ILE A 59 5.71 7.37 5.22
CA ILE A 59 5.35 8.76 4.90
C ILE A 59 6.56 9.69 5.01
N VAL A 60 7.41 9.49 6.02
CA VAL A 60 8.57 10.36 6.29
C VAL A 60 9.74 10.00 5.39
N CYS A 61 10.05 8.71 5.25
CA CYS A 61 11.24 8.27 4.51
C CYS A 61 11.11 8.44 2.99
N GLN A 62 9.90 8.27 2.42
CA GLN A 62 9.70 8.44 0.96
C GLN A 62 10.18 9.82 0.45
N PRO A 63 9.72 10.96 0.97
CA PRO A 63 10.19 12.26 0.50
C PRO A 63 11.66 12.53 0.87
N LEU A 64 12.17 11.96 1.96
CA LEU A 64 13.57 12.10 2.35
C LEU A 64 14.50 11.39 1.36
N LEU A 65 14.21 10.13 1.03
CA LEU A 65 14.99 9.35 0.07
C LEU A 65 14.84 9.88 -1.36
N GLY A 66 13.64 10.28 -1.76
CA GLY A 66 13.41 10.95 -3.04
C GLY A 66 14.18 12.26 -3.15
N GLY A 67 14.09 13.12 -2.14
CA GLY A 67 14.85 14.38 -2.08
C GLY A 67 16.36 14.18 -1.98
N PHE A 68 16.84 13.09 -1.37
CA PHE A 68 18.25 12.72 -1.40
C PHE A 68 18.67 12.32 -2.83
N ALA A 69 17.89 11.48 -3.50
CA ALA A 69 18.15 11.06 -4.88
C ALA A 69 18.20 12.26 -5.85
N ASP A 70 17.28 13.21 -5.69
CA ASP A 70 17.22 14.42 -6.52
C ASP A 70 18.43 15.35 -6.32
N ARG A 71 18.96 15.42 -5.09
CA ARG A 71 20.15 16.23 -4.78
C ARG A 71 21.45 15.59 -5.20
N HIS A 72 21.48 14.27 -5.33
CA HIS A 72 22.67 13.50 -5.68
C HIS A 72 22.47 12.70 -6.98
N PRO A 73 22.25 13.38 -8.12
CA PRO A 73 21.95 12.71 -9.40
C PRO A 73 23.14 11.86 -9.92
N GLN A 74 24.35 12.06 -9.37
CA GLN A 74 25.51 11.25 -9.65
C GLN A 74 25.41 9.83 -9.08
N ILE A 75 24.56 9.61 -8.06
CA ILE A 75 24.33 8.29 -7.47
C ILE A 75 23.14 7.64 -8.20
N PRO A 76 23.35 6.56 -8.96
CA PRO A 76 22.25 5.85 -9.61
C PRO A 76 21.21 5.37 -8.61
N LEU A 77 19.91 5.52 -8.93
CA LEU A 77 18.78 5.12 -8.06
C LEU A 77 18.90 3.68 -7.57
N LYS A 78 19.40 2.77 -8.41
CA LYS A 78 19.61 1.38 -8.05
C LYS A 78 20.51 1.18 -6.81
N HIS A 79 21.51 2.05 -6.60
CA HIS A 79 22.38 1.95 -5.42
C HIS A 79 21.66 2.40 -4.17
N ILE A 80 20.83 3.45 -4.27
CA ILE A 80 20.02 3.93 -3.16
C ILE A 80 19.01 2.86 -2.74
N VAL A 81 18.30 2.28 -3.72
CA VAL A 81 17.29 1.24 -3.46
C VAL A 81 17.93 -0.03 -2.91
N SER A 82 19.02 -0.53 -3.54
CA SER A 82 19.69 -1.75 -3.06
C SER A 82 20.24 -1.58 -1.65
N LEU A 83 20.85 -0.42 -1.34
CA LEU A 83 21.35 -0.14 0.01
C LEU A 83 20.19 -0.08 1.02
N SER A 84 19.08 0.56 0.68
CA SER A 84 17.90 0.59 1.53
C SER A 84 17.37 -0.82 1.84
N LEU A 85 17.27 -1.68 0.83
CA LEU A 85 16.83 -3.05 1.00
C LEU A 85 17.83 -3.88 1.83
N LEU A 86 19.14 -3.72 1.63
CA LEU A 86 20.16 -4.40 2.44
C LEU A 86 20.14 -3.96 3.91
N LEU A 87 19.87 -2.69 4.19
CA LEU A 87 19.69 -2.20 5.55
C LEU A 87 18.42 -2.77 6.19
N SER A 88 17.35 -2.96 5.40
CA SER A 88 16.13 -3.65 5.85
C SER A 88 16.41 -5.12 6.18
N VAL A 89 17.20 -5.83 5.34
CA VAL A 89 17.65 -7.20 5.63
C VAL A 89 18.43 -7.24 6.95
N ALA A 90 19.35 -6.31 7.19
CA ALA A 90 20.13 -6.27 8.42
C ALA A 90 19.23 -6.06 9.65
N ALA A 91 18.25 -5.16 9.59
CA ALA A 91 17.29 -4.93 10.66
C ALA A 91 16.40 -6.15 10.90
N GLY A 92 15.88 -6.78 9.85
CA GLY A 92 15.09 -8.00 9.98
C GLY A 92 15.89 -9.19 10.46
N ALA A 93 17.16 -9.32 10.07
CA ALA A 93 18.08 -10.35 10.58
C ALA A 93 18.36 -10.15 12.08
N TRP A 94 18.57 -8.90 12.50
CA TRP A 94 18.69 -8.58 13.93
C TRP A 94 17.42 -8.98 14.69
N TYR A 95 16.23 -8.68 14.14
CA TYR A 95 14.96 -9.10 14.73
C TYR A 95 14.81 -10.62 14.81
N TRP A 96 15.23 -11.36 13.76
CA TRP A 96 15.18 -12.81 13.74
C TRP A 96 16.13 -13.45 14.77
N LEU A 97 17.36 -12.92 14.90
CA LEU A 97 18.38 -13.43 15.82
C LEU A 97 18.10 -13.10 17.29
N SER A 98 17.13 -12.22 17.56
CA SER A 98 16.80 -11.75 18.91
C SER A 98 15.31 -11.95 19.23
N PRO A 99 14.85 -13.19 19.40
CA PRO A 99 13.44 -13.51 19.62
C PRO A 99 12.84 -12.89 20.90
N GLY A 100 13.68 -12.50 21.86
CA GLY A 100 13.27 -11.85 23.11
C GLY A 100 13.31 -10.32 23.07
N MET A 101 13.30 -9.69 21.89
CA MET A 101 13.23 -8.22 21.78
C MET A 101 12.00 -7.64 22.47
N GLY A 102 12.21 -6.58 23.22
CA GLY A 102 11.13 -5.80 23.81
C GLY A 102 10.39 -4.92 22.79
N LEU A 103 9.40 -4.18 23.29
CA LEU A 103 8.54 -3.32 22.45
C LEU A 103 9.34 -2.27 21.68
N TRP A 104 10.30 -1.60 22.31
CA TRP A 104 11.01 -0.49 21.71
C TRP A 104 11.99 -0.93 20.61
N GLU A 105 12.73 -2.00 20.84
CA GLU A 105 13.63 -2.56 19.85
C GLU A 105 12.86 -3.08 18.64
N THR A 106 11.76 -3.79 18.87
CA THR A 106 10.87 -4.25 17.81
C THR A 106 10.28 -3.09 17.04
N THR A 107 9.83 -2.03 17.74
CA THR A 107 9.33 -0.81 17.10
C THR A 107 10.39 -0.18 16.20
N LEU A 108 11.65 -0.10 16.65
CA LEU A 108 12.74 0.44 15.84
C LEU A 108 12.96 -0.40 14.57
N VAL A 109 12.93 -1.71 14.66
CA VAL A 109 13.02 -2.60 13.49
C VAL A 109 11.90 -2.30 12.49
N TRP A 110 10.65 -2.19 12.95
CA TRP A 110 9.51 -1.92 12.07
C TRP A 110 9.52 -0.50 11.48
N VAL A 111 10.12 0.48 12.16
CA VAL A 111 10.40 1.81 11.59
C VAL A 111 11.41 1.70 10.44
N ILE A 112 12.49 0.94 10.62
CA ILE A 112 13.53 0.77 9.60
C ILE A 112 12.95 0.02 8.39
N ILE A 113 12.32 -1.14 8.60
CA ILE A 113 11.71 -1.94 7.52
C ILE A 113 10.67 -1.10 6.79
N GLY A 114 9.71 -0.48 7.51
CA GLY A 114 8.65 0.31 6.91
C GLY A 114 9.16 1.54 6.17
N GLY A 115 10.11 2.26 6.74
CA GLY A 115 10.70 3.43 6.09
C GLY A 115 11.46 3.10 4.81
N LEU A 116 12.27 2.06 4.83
CA LEU A 116 13.15 1.72 3.72
C LEU A 116 12.42 0.94 2.61
N GLU A 117 11.64 -0.08 2.94
CA GLU A 117 10.96 -0.91 1.93
C GLU A 117 9.83 -0.16 1.24
N VAL A 118 8.99 0.57 1.99
CA VAL A 118 7.91 1.35 1.39
C VAL A 118 8.46 2.45 0.46
N SER A 119 9.62 3.02 0.81
CA SER A 119 10.27 4.05 0.00
C SER A 119 11.01 3.48 -1.23
N ALA A 120 11.41 2.22 -1.20
CA ALA A 120 12.07 1.56 -2.34
C ALA A 120 11.15 1.50 -3.56
N TYR A 121 9.84 1.27 -3.35
CA TYR A 121 8.86 1.10 -4.42
C TYR A 121 8.80 2.27 -5.43
N PRO A 122 8.53 3.53 -5.01
CA PRO A 122 8.49 4.66 -5.95
C PRO A 122 9.85 4.95 -6.61
N LEU A 123 10.96 4.64 -5.96
CA LEU A 123 12.29 4.78 -6.55
C LEU A 123 12.53 3.72 -7.62
N MET A 124 12.06 2.49 -7.44
CA MET A 124 12.10 1.44 -8.46
C MET A 124 11.25 1.79 -9.68
N ASP A 125 10.05 2.33 -9.46
CA ASP A 125 9.21 2.84 -10.54
C ASP A 125 9.92 3.97 -11.30
N ALA A 126 10.57 4.90 -10.59
CA ALA A 126 11.34 5.98 -11.20
C ALA A 126 12.48 5.45 -12.06
N MET A 127 13.16 4.35 -11.68
CA MET A 127 14.20 3.71 -12.50
C MET A 127 13.67 3.28 -13.86
N ALA A 128 12.46 2.71 -13.94
CA ALA A 128 11.84 2.33 -15.20
C ALA A 128 11.38 3.56 -16.00
N VAL A 129 10.76 4.53 -15.32
CA VAL A 129 10.23 5.76 -15.94
C VAL A 129 11.35 6.58 -16.60
N GLN A 130 12.58 6.59 -16.07
CA GLN A 130 13.73 7.22 -16.69
C GLN A 130 13.98 6.70 -18.12
N PHE A 131 13.88 5.39 -18.33
CA PHE A 131 14.05 4.77 -19.65
C PHE A 131 12.81 4.96 -20.54
N ILE A 132 11.61 4.93 -19.98
CA ILE A 132 10.35 5.19 -20.72
C ILE A 132 10.35 6.61 -21.30
N ASN A 133 10.84 7.59 -20.55
CA ASN A 133 10.94 8.98 -21.00
C ASN A 133 11.93 9.18 -22.17
N GLU A 134 12.86 8.26 -22.37
CA GLU A 134 13.74 8.22 -23.56
C GLU A 134 13.15 7.41 -24.73
N GLY A 135 11.88 7.03 -24.65
CA GLY A 135 11.18 6.29 -25.70
C GLY A 135 11.42 4.78 -25.68
N MET A 136 11.99 4.23 -24.61
CA MET A 136 12.10 2.78 -24.44
C MET A 136 10.76 2.18 -24.02
N PRO A 137 10.13 1.26 -24.81
CA PRO A 137 8.81 0.72 -24.53
C PRO A 137 8.85 -0.36 -23.44
N ILE A 138 9.04 0.04 -22.19
CA ILE A 138 8.91 -0.87 -21.04
C ILE A 138 7.41 -1.11 -20.78
N ARG A 139 7.00 -2.36 -20.65
CA ARG A 139 5.61 -2.76 -20.37
C ARG A 139 5.27 -2.56 -18.88
N TYR A 140 5.23 -1.29 -18.46
CA TYR A 140 4.99 -0.90 -17.07
C TYR A 140 3.75 -1.56 -16.46
N SER A 141 2.62 -1.53 -17.17
CA SER A 141 1.36 -2.14 -16.69
C SER A 141 1.45 -3.66 -16.51
N LEU A 142 2.23 -4.34 -17.38
CA LEU A 142 2.44 -5.78 -17.24
C LEU A 142 3.26 -6.10 -15.99
N GLY A 143 4.33 -5.34 -15.72
CA GLY A 143 5.13 -5.48 -14.50
C GLY A 143 4.25 -5.34 -13.25
N ARG A 144 3.39 -4.31 -13.20
CA ARG A 144 2.43 -4.09 -12.11
C ARG A 144 1.47 -5.28 -11.93
N GLY A 145 0.92 -5.81 -13.01
CA GLY A 145 0.02 -6.96 -12.98
C GLY A 145 0.69 -8.23 -12.46
N ILE A 146 1.92 -8.51 -12.94
CA ILE A 146 2.73 -9.65 -12.46
C ILE A 146 3.10 -9.48 -10.98
N GLY A 147 3.41 -8.26 -10.53
CA GLY A 147 3.63 -7.97 -9.12
C GLY A 147 2.42 -8.31 -8.25
N SER A 148 1.23 -7.89 -8.64
CA SER A 148 0.00 -8.23 -7.90
C SER A 148 -0.24 -9.75 -7.84
N LEU A 149 0.03 -10.47 -8.94
CA LEU A 149 -0.06 -11.92 -8.96
C LEU A 149 0.98 -12.57 -8.02
N ALA A 150 2.23 -12.07 -8.03
CA ALA A 150 3.29 -12.55 -7.14
C ALA A 150 2.91 -12.35 -5.67
N TYR A 151 2.38 -11.19 -5.30
CA TYR A 151 1.83 -10.94 -3.96
C TYR A 151 0.81 -12.01 -3.56
N ALA A 152 -0.21 -12.23 -4.39
CA ALA A 152 -1.28 -13.17 -4.10
C ALA A 152 -0.76 -14.62 -3.94
N VAL A 153 0.11 -15.06 -4.86
CA VAL A 153 0.71 -16.41 -4.80
C VAL A 153 1.57 -16.58 -3.55
N VAL A 154 2.41 -15.60 -3.23
CA VAL A 154 3.28 -15.66 -2.04
C VAL A 154 2.46 -15.68 -0.76
N CYS A 155 1.33 -14.97 -0.68
CA CYS A 155 0.44 -15.07 0.48
C CYS A 155 -0.02 -16.51 0.74
N VAL A 156 -0.41 -17.26 -0.30
CA VAL A 156 -0.80 -18.68 -0.15
C VAL A 156 0.38 -19.54 0.29
N VAL A 157 1.52 -19.39 -0.38
CA VAL A 157 2.72 -20.17 -0.05
C VAL A 157 3.13 -19.96 1.40
N LEU A 158 3.14 -18.71 1.86
CA LEU A 158 3.49 -18.36 3.24
C LEU A 158 2.46 -18.87 4.26
N GLY A 159 1.16 -18.91 3.91
CA GLY A 159 0.15 -19.49 4.78
C GLY A 159 0.38 -20.99 5.04
N PHE A 160 0.63 -21.76 3.98
CA PHE A 160 0.99 -23.17 4.11
C PHE A 160 2.34 -23.37 4.81
N GLN A 161 3.32 -22.50 4.53
CA GLN A 161 4.62 -22.55 5.19
C GLN A 161 4.50 -22.26 6.69
N ALA A 162 3.75 -21.21 7.08
CA ALA A 162 3.51 -20.87 8.48
C ALA A 162 2.82 -22.00 9.23
N SER A 163 1.82 -22.63 8.62
CA SER A 163 1.10 -23.76 9.19
C SER A 163 1.97 -25.02 9.41
N SER A 164 3.01 -25.24 8.58
CA SER A 164 3.87 -26.44 8.63
C SER A 164 5.19 -26.22 9.36
N LEU A 165 5.78 -25.03 9.26
CA LEU A 165 7.13 -24.68 9.75
C LEU A 165 7.11 -23.60 10.85
N GLY A 166 5.92 -23.10 11.23
CA GLY A 166 5.76 -21.99 12.16
C GLY A 166 5.88 -20.62 11.51
N MET A 167 5.34 -19.61 12.18
CA MET A 167 5.25 -18.23 11.64
C MET A 167 6.63 -17.58 11.43
N GLU A 168 7.62 -17.93 12.26
CA GLU A 168 9.00 -17.45 12.11
C GLU A 168 9.61 -17.77 10.74
N SER A 169 9.15 -18.83 10.09
CA SER A 169 9.58 -19.18 8.74
C SER A 169 9.20 -18.11 7.70
N THR A 170 8.11 -17.40 7.91
CA THR A 170 7.67 -16.29 7.03
C THR A 170 8.65 -15.13 7.07
N LEU A 171 9.23 -14.83 8.24
CA LEU A 171 10.26 -13.81 8.40
C LEU A 171 11.54 -14.20 7.64
N LEU A 172 11.98 -15.47 7.74
CA LEU A 172 13.14 -15.94 6.97
C LEU A 172 12.91 -15.85 5.46
N THR A 173 11.72 -16.21 5.01
CA THR A 173 11.34 -16.06 3.59
C THR A 173 11.34 -14.60 3.19
N HIS A 174 10.81 -13.70 4.03
CA HIS A 174 10.89 -12.26 3.80
C HIS A 174 12.34 -11.80 3.61
N LEU A 175 13.24 -12.13 4.52
CA LEU A 175 14.65 -11.74 4.44
C LEU A 175 15.31 -12.27 3.16
N GLY A 176 15.02 -13.51 2.78
CA GLY A 176 15.51 -14.10 1.53
C GLY A 176 15.00 -13.36 0.29
N LEU A 177 13.71 -13.01 0.27
CA LEU A 177 13.09 -12.26 -0.83
C LEU A 177 13.62 -10.83 -0.92
N VAL A 178 13.79 -10.12 0.22
CA VAL A 178 14.38 -8.77 0.24
C VAL A 178 15.83 -8.78 -0.25
N LEU A 179 16.61 -9.77 0.17
CA LEU A 179 17.99 -9.93 -0.30
C LEU A 179 18.04 -10.21 -1.82
N ALA A 180 17.18 -11.11 -2.31
CA ALA A 180 17.07 -11.40 -3.74
C ALA A 180 16.67 -10.15 -4.54
N GLU A 181 15.70 -9.37 -4.03
CA GLU A 181 15.27 -8.12 -4.65
C GLU A 181 16.39 -7.07 -4.65
N ALA A 182 17.13 -6.92 -3.55
CA ALA A 182 18.28 -6.01 -3.47
C ALA A 182 19.35 -6.34 -4.53
N LEU A 183 19.65 -7.62 -4.73
CA LEU A 183 20.57 -8.10 -5.75
C LEU A 183 20.01 -7.88 -7.16
N LEU A 184 18.73 -8.13 -7.37
CA LEU A 184 18.07 -7.91 -8.65
C LEU A 184 18.09 -6.43 -9.03
N VAL A 185 17.75 -5.53 -8.12
CA VAL A 185 17.83 -4.08 -8.31
C VAL A 185 19.27 -3.63 -8.59
N ALA A 186 20.27 -4.16 -7.87
CA ALA A 186 21.67 -3.81 -8.07
C ALA A 186 22.15 -4.11 -9.49
N THR A 187 21.62 -5.16 -10.12
CA THR A 187 21.97 -5.56 -11.49
C THR A 187 21.18 -4.80 -12.57
N TYR A 188 20.15 -3.99 -12.20
CA TYR A 188 19.41 -3.18 -13.15
C TYR A 188 20.33 -2.16 -13.83
N PRO A 189 20.18 -1.89 -15.15
CA PRO A 189 21.01 -0.93 -15.87
C PRO A 189 20.91 0.46 -15.24
N ALA A 190 22.07 1.10 -15.01
CA ALA A 190 22.06 2.48 -14.53
C ALA A 190 21.68 3.43 -15.68
N TYR A 191 20.75 4.31 -15.43
CA TYR A 191 20.40 5.39 -16.34
C TYR A 191 21.53 6.44 -16.36
N ARG A 192 21.97 6.84 -17.55
CA ARG A 192 23.05 7.82 -17.75
C ARG A 192 22.61 9.06 -18.52
N GLY A 193 21.31 9.20 -18.83
CA GLY A 193 20.77 10.34 -19.54
C GLY A 193 20.61 11.58 -18.63
N LYS A 194 20.27 12.72 -19.25
CA LYS A 194 19.96 13.96 -18.50
C LYS A 194 18.66 13.77 -17.76
N ILE A 195 18.69 13.83 -16.43
CA ILE A 195 17.47 13.81 -15.60
C ILE A 195 16.77 15.15 -15.80
N ARG A 196 15.64 15.14 -16.52
CA ARG A 196 14.79 16.31 -16.68
C ARG A 196 14.06 16.55 -15.36
N ARG A 197 14.38 17.64 -14.66
CA ARG A 197 13.71 17.99 -13.43
C ARG A 197 12.28 18.45 -13.73
N PRO A 198 11.24 17.87 -13.10
CA PRO A 198 9.88 18.39 -13.24
C PRO A 198 9.86 19.81 -12.67
N GLY A 199 9.43 20.80 -13.48
CA GLY A 199 9.13 22.14 -12.98
C GLY A 199 10.07 23.26 -13.35
N GLU A 200 11.05 23.08 -14.24
CA GLU A 200 11.92 24.19 -14.70
C GLU A 200 11.17 25.25 -15.53
N ASP A 201 10.02 24.93 -16.15
CA ASP A 201 9.27 25.83 -17.03
C ASP A 201 7.78 26.03 -16.67
N GLY A 202 7.35 25.70 -15.46
CA GLY A 202 5.94 25.76 -15.07
C GLY A 202 5.63 26.65 -13.86
N PRO A 203 4.35 27.03 -13.64
CA PRO A 203 3.96 27.76 -12.44
C PRO A 203 4.34 27.00 -11.20
N LYS A 204 4.93 27.72 -10.22
CA LYS A 204 5.37 27.12 -8.95
C LYS A 204 4.18 26.46 -8.24
N PRO A 205 4.31 25.19 -7.83
CA PRO A 205 3.22 24.49 -7.14
C PRO A 205 2.92 25.15 -5.79
N GLN A 206 1.63 25.19 -5.41
CA GLN A 206 1.18 25.76 -4.13
C GLN A 206 1.67 24.91 -2.95
N SER A 207 1.72 25.47 -1.71
CA SER A 207 1.94 24.64 -0.54
C SER A 207 0.77 23.65 -0.33
N ALA A 208 1.03 22.52 0.34
CA ALA A 208 -0.03 21.53 0.63
C ALA A 208 -1.20 22.16 1.40
N LEU A 209 -0.90 23.02 2.36
CA LEU A 209 -1.91 23.73 3.16
C LEU A 209 -2.72 24.72 2.31
N SER A 210 -2.08 25.45 1.38
CA SER A 210 -2.76 26.35 0.44
C SER A 210 -3.69 25.55 -0.48
N LEU A 211 -3.24 24.42 -1.03
CA LEU A 211 -4.02 23.53 -1.87
C LEU A 211 -5.29 23.02 -1.14
N LEU A 212 -5.16 22.66 0.11
CA LEU A 212 -6.29 22.19 0.94
C LEU A 212 -7.28 23.32 1.22
N ARG A 213 -6.80 24.51 1.56
CA ARG A 213 -7.66 25.68 1.83
C ARG A 213 -8.40 26.18 0.60
N SER A 214 -7.73 26.15 -0.54
CA SER A 214 -8.33 26.63 -1.82
C SER A 214 -9.33 25.62 -2.42
N ASN A 215 -9.32 24.36 -1.99
CA ASN A 215 -10.12 23.30 -2.58
C ASN A 215 -10.91 22.49 -1.53
N PRO A 216 -11.99 23.06 -0.95
CA PRO A 216 -12.73 22.45 0.16
C PRO A 216 -13.38 21.10 -0.23
N ARG A 217 -13.76 20.91 -1.50
CA ARG A 217 -14.26 19.61 -1.99
C ARG A 217 -13.18 18.54 -1.92
N PHE A 218 -11.97 18.85 -2.36
CA PHE A 218 -10.82 17.93 -2.30
C PHE A 218 -10.48 17.60 -0.85
N THR A 219 -10.44 18.61 0.02
CA THR A 219 -10.15 18.46 1.46
C THR A 219 -11.18 17.58 2.17
N LEU A 220 -12.47 17.79 1.88
CA LEU A 220 -13.53 16.97 2.49
C LEU A 220 -13.48 15.52 1.97
N MET A 221 -13.15 15.31 0.70
CA MET A 221 -12.93 13.97 0.15
C MET A 221 -11.73 13.28 0.81
N LEU A 222 -10.63 14.01 1.04
CA LEU A 222 -9.46 13.48 1.77
C LEU A 222 -9.82 13.05 3.19
N ALA A 223 -10.58 13.87 3.92
CA ALA A 223 -11.06 13.51 5.25
C ALA A 223 -11.95 12.26 5.22
N GLY A 224 -12.80 12.14 4.21
CA GLY A 224 -13.61 10.94 3.98
C GLY A 224 -12.79 9.70 3.67
N VAL A 225 -11.78 9.83 2.82
CA VAL A 225 -10.83 8.74 2.49
C VAL A 225 -10.01 8.35 3.73
N PHE A 226 -9.52 9.31 4.50
CA PHE A 226 -8.80 9.06 5.75
C PHE A 226 -9.62 8.19 6.71
N LEU A 227 -10.84 8.62 7.07
CA LEU A 227 -11.71 7.85 7.97
C LEU A 227 -12.16 6.53 7.35
N GLY A 228 -12.45 6.51 6.06
CA GLY A 228 -12.80 5.29 5.34
C GLY A 228 -11.71 4.23 5.42
N LEU A 229 -10.46 4.61 5.12
CA LEU A 229 -9.33 3.67 5.19
C LEU A 229 -8.88 3.35 6.61
N THR A 230 -9.12 4.22 7.59
CA THR A 230 -8.99 3.88 9.01
C THR A 230 -9.86 2.67 9.37
N GLY A 231 -11.05 2.54 8.78
CA GLY A 231 -11.92 1.37 8.97
C GLY A 231 -11.62 0.19 8.05
N ILE A 232 -11.13 0.42 6.83
CA ILE A 232 -10.96 -0.63 5.81
C ILE A 232 -9.61 -1.35 5.93
N MET A 233 -8.52 -0.64 6.22
CA MET A 233 -7.17 -1.20 6.30
C MET A 233 -7.03 -2.30 7.37
N PRO A 234 -7.63 -2.18 8.56
CA PRO A 234 -7.57 -3.25 9.56
C PRO A 234 -8.15 -4.58 9.11
N LEU A 235 -9.15 -4.58 8.21
CA LEU A 235 -9.75 -5.81 7.70
C LEU A 235 -8.74 -6.71 6.94
N SER A 236 -7.62 -6.14 6.54
CA SER A 236 -6.50 -6.85 5.91
C SER A 236 -5.34 -7.04 6.90
N ASN A 237 -4.94 -6.00 7.64
CA ASN A 237 -3.78 -6.03 8.53
C ASN A 237 -4.00 -6.94 9.75
N PHE A 238 -5.25 -7.08 10.22
CA PHE A 238 -5.65 -7.94 11.33
C PHE A 238 -6.51 -9.12 10.86
N LEU A 239 -6.35 -9.53 9.60
CA LEU A 239 -7.11 -10.65 9.03
C LEU A 239 -6.82 -11.96 9.76
N VAL A 240 -5.61 -12.14 10.31
CA VAL A 240 -5.27 -13.29 11.15
C VAL A 240 -6.23 -13.42 12.33
N ASN A 241 -6.50 -12.33 13.06
CA ASN A 241 -7.43 -12.34 14.21
C ASN A 241 -8.85 -12.72 13.77
N ILE A 242 -9.30 -12.24 12.59
CA ILE A 242 -10.62 -12.57 12.04
C ILE A 242 -10.69 -14.05 11.69
N VAL A 243 -9.69 -14.57 10.96
CA VAL A 243 -9.62 -15.97 10.53
C VAL A 243 -9.58 -16.90 11.74
N THR A 244 -8.67 -16.67 12.70
CA THR A 244 -8.51 -17.53 13.88
C THR A 244 -9.75 -17.48 14.80
N SER A 245 -10.39 -16.31 14.96
CA SER A 245 -11.63 -16.19 15.75
C SER A 245 -12.82 -16.97 15.16
N ARG A 246 -12.75 -17.35 13.89
CA ARG A 246 -13.74 -18.15 13.16
C ARG A 246 -13.27 -19.59 12.93
N GLY A 247 -12.25 -20.06 13.67
CA GLY A 247 -11.74 -21.44 13.64
C GLY A 247 -10.84 -21.75 12.45
N GLY A 248 -10.31 -20.73 11.74
CA GLY A 248 -9.36 -20.91 10.65
C GLY A 248 -7.91 -20.99 11.12
N THR A 249 -7.05 -21.43 10.21
CA THR A 249 -5.61 -21.67 10.39
C THR A 249 -4.78 -20.63 9.60
N GLU A 250 -3.45 -20.70 9.72
CA GLU A 250 -2.52 -19.88 8.94
C GLU A 250 -2.65 -20.18 7.43
N SER A 251 -2.95 -21.43 7.06
CA SER A 251 -3.25 -21.77 5.65
C SER A 251 -4.50 -21.07 5.16
N ASP A 252 -5.54 -20.99 5.98
CA ASP A 252 -6.77 -20.25 5.63
C ASP A 252 -6.51 -18.76 5.53
N LEU A 253 -5.63 -18.19 6.36
CA LEU A 253 -5.17 -16.81 6.24
C LEU A 253 -4.53 -16.57 4.86
N GLY A 254 -3.62 -17.47 4.44
CA GLY A 254 -2.99 -17.40 3.13
C GLY A 254 -4.00 -17.41 1.98
N ILE A 255 -4.99 -18.32 2.05
CA ILE A 255 -6.08 -18.42 1.07
C ILE A 255 -6.94 -17.14 1.08
N ALA A 256 -7.27 -16.60 2.26
CA ALA A 256 -8.05 -15.36 2.38
C ALA A 256 -7.34 -14.18 1.71
N LEU A 257 -6.03 -14.03 1.96
CA LEU A 257 -5.18 -13.00 1.35
C LEU A 257 -5.07 -13.17 -0.16
N PHE A 258 -4.96 -14.42 -0.65
CA PHE A 258 -4.98 -14.70 -2.08
C PHE A 258 -6.30 -14.27 -2.72
N LEU A 259 -7.43 -14.71 -2.16
CA LEU A 259 -8.76 -14.35 -2.68
C LEU A 259 -8.97 -12.84 -2.70
N MET A 260 -8.48 -12.15 -1.66
CA MET A 260 -8.49 -10.70 -1.58
C MET A 260 -7.67 -10.07 -2.71
N GLY A 261 -6.40 -10.42 -2.86
CA GLY A 261 -5.50 -9.85 -3.88
C GLY A 261 -5.90 -10.23 -5.31
N ALA A 262 -6.25 -11.51 -5.55
CA ALA A 262 -6.67 -11.98 -6.87
C ALA A 262 -7.98 -11.32 -7.33
N SER A 263 -8.88 -11.01 -6.41
CA SER A 263 -10.14 -10.33 -6.74
C SER A 263 -9.95 -8.92 -7.28
N GLU A 264 -8.82 -8.27 -7.03
CA GLU A 264 -8.56 -6.92 -7.54
C GLU A 264 -8.19 -6.88 -9.03
N LEU A 265 -7.71 -8.00 -9.59
CA LEU A 265 -7.30 -8.08 -11.01
C LEU A 265 -8.39 -7.67 -12.00
N PRO A 266 -9.67 -8.08 -11.87
CA PRO A 266 -10.74 -7.67 -12.77
C PRO A 266 -10.95 -6.15 -12.82
N THR A 267 -10.60 -5.40 -11.76
CA THR A 267 -10.75 -3.94 -11.74
C THR A 267 -10.00 -3.27 -12.90
N ALA A 268 -8.82 -3.78 -13.25
CA ALA A 268 -8.03 -3.25 -14.36
C ALA A 268 -8.79 -3.25 -15.70
N PHE A 269 -9.68 -4.22 -15.93
CA PHE A 269 -10.46 -4.33 -17.15
C PHE A 269 -11.74 -3.49 -17.15
N PHE A 270 -12.41 -3.37 -15.99
CA PHE A 270 -13.71 -2.70 -15.91
C PHE A 270 -13.62 -1.24 -15.48
N PHE A 271 -12.51 -0.82 -14.88
CA PHE A 271 -12.36 0.49 -14.27
C PHE A 271 -12.66 1.63 -15.25
N GLN A 272 -12.09 1.61 -16.46
CA GLN A 272 -12.29 2.67 -17.46
C GLN A 272 -13.75 2.82 -17.90
N LYS A 273 -14.50 1.71 -17.99
CA LYS A 273 -15.93 1.73 -18.29
C LYS A 273 -16.74 2.32 -17.14
N LEU A 274 -16.39 1.96 -15.91
CA LEU A 274 -17.03 2.50 -14.70
C LEU A 274 -16.70 4.00 -14.54
N LEU A 275 -15.45 4.40 -14.76
CA LEU A 275 -15.01 5.78 -14.69
C LEU A 275 -15.81 6.68 -15.65
N ARG A 276 -15.97 6.27 -16.91
CA ARG A 276 -16.76 7.01 -17.92
C ARG A 276 -18.24 7.15 -17.53
N ARG A 277 -18.82 6.18 -16.85
CA ARG A 277 -20.24 6.18 -16.47
C ARG A 277 -20.51 6.93 -15.16
N LEU A 278 -19.65 6.79 -14.19
CA LEU A 278 -19.90 7.24 -12.81
C LEU A 278 -19.04 8.44 -12.41
N GLY A 279 -17.85 8.59 -12.99
CA GLY A 279 -16.83 9.56 -12.59
C GLY A 279 -16.05 9.15 -11.35
N SER A 280 -14.83 9.69 -11.20
CA SER A 280 -13.87 9.30 -10.16
C SER A 280 -14.38 9.48 -8.73
N GLY A 281 -15.05 10.60 -8.44
CA GLY A 281 -15.57 10.89 -7.11
C GLY A 281 -16.65 9.92 -6.63
N LYS A 282 -17.54 9.45 -7.53
CA LYS A 282 -18.53 8.42 -7.16
C LYS A 282 -17.87 7.05 -6.99
N LEU A 283 -16.82 6.74 -7.75
CA LEU A 283 -16.06 5.51 -7.58
C LEU A 283 -15.34 5.49 -6.24
N LEU A 284 -14.78 6.62 -5.78
CA LEU A 284 -14.22 6.74 -4.43
C LEU A 284 -15.29 6.51 -3.35
N LEU A 285 -16.48 7.11 -3.49
CA LEU A 285 -17.57 6.87 -2.56
C LEU A 285 -17.98 5.39 -2.56
N MET A 286 -18.12 4.76 -3.73
CA MET A 286 -18.43 3.33 -3.83
C MET A 286 -17.37 2.47 -3.15
N SER A 287 -16.09 2.78 -3.32
CA SER A 287 -15.02 2.03 -2.66
C SER A 287 -15.10 2.10 -1.14
N MET A 288 -15.45 3.25 -0.57
CA MET A 288 -15.68 3.38 0.89
C MET A 288 -16.91 2.58 1.34
N ILE A 289 -18.01 2.63 0.58
CA ILE A 289 -19.21 1.86 0.90
C ILE A 289 -18.95 0.35 0.85
N PHE A 290 -18.35 -0.16 -0.22
CA PHE A 290 -18.08 -1.60 -0.36
C PHE A 290 -16.99 -2.09 0.59
N GLY A 291 -15.97 -1.26 0.90
CA GLY A 291 -14.99 -1.57 1.93
C GLY A 291 -15.64 -1.67 3.31
N THR A 292 -16.56 -0.77 3.65
CA THR A 292 -17.35 -0.83 4.88
C THR A 292 -18.31 -2.04 4.89
N LEU A 293 -18.97 -2.32 3.76
CA LEU A 293 -19.82 -3.51 3.60
C LEU A 293 -19.03 -4.81 3.83
N LYS A 294 -17.77 -4.88 3.37
CA LYS A 294 -16.89 -6.01 3.70
C LYS A 294 -16.78 -6.23 5.20
N GLY A 295 -16.59 -5.14 5.98
CA GLY A 295 -16.57 -5.20 7.44
C GLY A 295 -17.88 -5.72 8.04
N VAL A 296 -19.03 -5.25 7.53
CA VAL A 296 -20.36 -5.74 7.96
C VAL A 296 -20.52 -7.23 7.67
N LEU A 297 -20.14 -7.66 6.48
CA LEU A 297 -20.25 -9.07 6.10
C LEU A 297 -19.32 -9.94 6.96
N LEU A 298 -18.08 -9.51 7.23
CA LEU A 298 -17.17 -10.20 8.14
C LEU A 298 -17.74 -10.32 9.56
N LEU A 299 -18.42 -9.28 10.05
CA LEU A 299 -19.09 -9.34 11.36
C LEU A 299 -20.21 -10.40 11.38
N CYS A 300 -20.88 -10.63 10.26
CA CYS A 300 -21.94 -11.63 10.11
C CYS A 300 -21.41 -13.05 9.84
N THR A 301 -20.10 -13.28 9.73
CA THR A 301 -19.55 -14.63 9.52
C THR A 301 -19.48 -15.41 10.83
N PHE A 302 -19.79 -16.70 10.76
CA PHE A 302 -19.78 -17.62 11.91
C PHE A 302 -18.65 -18.67 11.83
N ASN A 303 -18.03 -18.82 10.68
CA ASN A 303 -16.98 -19.79 10.41
C ASN A 303 -15.93 -19.25 9.41
N CYS A 304 -14.81 -19.94 9.27
CA CYS A 304 -13.72 -19.56 8.38
C CYS A 304 -14.15 -19.52 6.90
N LEU A 305 -14.99 -20.47 6.45
CA LEU A 305 -15.46 -20.48 5.06
C LEU A 305 -16.23 -19.20 4.70
N GLY A 306 -17.04 -18.68 5.64
CA GLY A 306 -17.70 -17.37 5.51
C GLY A 306 -16.69 -16.24 5.34
N VAL A 307 -15.60 -16.24 6.13
CA VAL A 307 -14.52 -15.25 6.00
C VAL A 307 -13.90 -15.30 4.60
N LEU A 308 -13.59 -16.49 4.10
CA LEU A 308 -13.04 -16.68 2.74
C LEU A 308 -13.99 -16.17 1.66
N ALA A 309 -15.30 -16.49 1.78
CA ALA A 309 -16.32 -16.09 0.81
C ALA A 309 -16.51 -14.57 0.71
N VAL A 310 -16.21 -13.83 1.77
CA VAL A 310 -16.32 -12.37 1.80
C VAL A 310 -15.13 -11.67 1.14
N GLN A 311 -13.94 -12.31 1.07
CA GLN A 311 -12.73 -11.65 0.58
C GLN A 311 -12.84 -11.06 -0.85
N PRO A 312 -13.52 -11.67 -1.83
CA PRO A 312 -13.66 -11.13 -3.18
C PRO A 312 -14.35 -9.76 -3.28
N ILE A 313 -15.08 -9.31 -2.26
CA ILE A 313 -15.66 -7.96 -2.20
C ILE A 313 -14.59 -6.87 -2.27
N GLN A 314 -13.35 -7.20 -1.95
CA GLN A 314 -12.18 -6.32 -2.07
C GLN A 314 -12.09 -5.63 -3.44
N VAL A 315 -12.52 -6.29 -4.52
CA VAL A 315 -12.55 -5.72 -5.87
C VAL A 315 -13.31 -4.40 -5.94
N LEU A 316 -14.45 -4.29 -5.25
CA LEU A 316 -15.29 -3.09 -5.20
C LEU A 316 -14.87 -2.11 -4.08
N GLY A 317 -14.13 -2.58 -3.08
CA GLY A 317 -13.53 -1.79 -2.02
C GLY A 317 -12.19 -1.18 -2.46
N TYR A 318 -11.10 -1.74 -1.96
CA TYR A 318 -9.74 -1.23 -2.20
C TYR A 318 -9.31 -1.32 -3.67
N GLY A 319 -9.78 -2.33 -4.41
CA GLY A 319 -9.52 -2.46 -5.84
C GLY A 319 -10.01 -1.26 -6.66
N LEU A 320 -11.18 -0.69 -6.34
CA LEU A 320 -11.67 0.56 -6.97
C LEU A 320 -10.96 1.79 -6.41
N PHE A 321 -10.60 1.79 -5.12
CA PHE A 321 -9.98 2.94 -4.47
C PHE A 321 -8.70 3.39 -5.18
N THR A 322 -7.81 2.46 -5.44
CA THR A 322 -6.47 2.75 -5.97
C THR A 322 -6.52 3.58 -7.27
N PRO A 323 -7.17 3.12 -8.36
CA PRO A 323 -7.25 3.92 -9.57
C PRO A 323 -8.16 5.15 -9.41
N ALA A 324 -9.28 5.04 -8.68
CA ALA A 324 -10.22 6.15 -8.53
C ALA A 324 -9.59 7.36 -7.82
N SER A 325 -8.71 7.13 -6.84
CA SER A 325 -7.99 8.19 -6.13
C SER A 325 -7.10 9.00 -7.06
N VAL A 326 -6.37 8.32 -7.95
CA VAL A 326 -5.50 8.98 -8.94
C VAL A 326 -6.30 9.87 -9.88
N TYR A 327 -7.37 9.34 -10.46
CA TYR A 327 -8.23 10.13 -11.36
C TYR A 327 -8.93 11.28 -10.64
N PHE A 328 -9.40 11.07 -9.42
CA PHE A 328 -10.06 12.12 -8.63
C PHE A 328 -9.11 13.28 -8.33
N VAL A 329 -7.86 13.00 -7.96
CA VAL A 329 -6.84 14.04 -7.77
C VAL A 329 -6.62 14.81 -9.07
N ASN A 330 -6.41 14.11 -10.19
CA ASN A 330 -6.15 14.73 -11.49
C ASN A 330 -7.31 15.61 -12.00
N GLU A 331 -8.56 15.27 -11.62
CA GLU A 331 -9.76 16.05 -11.96
C GLU A 331 -10.01 17.22 -10.99
N SER A 332 -9.56 17.11 -9.73
CA SER A 332 -9.89 18.05 -8.65
C SER A 332 -8.82 19.10 -8.41
N VAL A 333 -7.58 18.84 -8.85
CA VAL A 333 -6.40 19.65 -8.53
C VAL A 333 -5.82 20.24 -9.83
N PRO A 334 -5.37 21.54 -9.83
CA PRO A 334 -4.71 22.14 -10.98
C PRO A 334 -3.50 21.32 -11.46
N ALA A 335 -3.19 21.37 -12.75
CA ALA A 335 -2.13 20.57 -13.37
C ALA A 335 -0.76 20.72 -12.68
N ALA A 336 -0.41 21.93 -12.26
CA ALA A 336 0.84 22.25 -11.55
C ALA A 336 0.93 21.57 -10.15
N ASP A 337 -0.22 21.29 -9.52
CA ASP A 337 -0.30 20.76 -8.16
C ASP A 337 -0.64 19.26 -8.11
N ARG A 338 -0.80 18.58 -9.25
CA ARG A 338 -1.25 17.17 -9.29
C ARG A 338 -0.34 16.22 -8.51
N VAL A 339 0.98 16.37 -8.66
CA VAL A 339 1.95 15.52 -7.92
C VAL A 339 1.75 15.70 -6.42
N ARG A 340 1.63 16.95 -5.97
CA ARG A 340 1.36 17.27 -4.55
C ARG A 340 0.00 16.74 -4.09
N GLY A 341 -1.02 16.88 -4.92
CA GLY A 341 -2.34 16.31 -4.66
C GLY A 341 -2.30 14.79 -4.48
N GLN A 342 -1.54 14.06 -5.32
CA GLN A 342 -1.33 12.62 -5.17
C GLN A 342 -0.60 12.29 -3.86
N THR A 343 0.45 13.05 -3.53
CA THR A 343 1.17 12.87 -2.26
C THR A 343 0.25 13.05 -1.05
N VAL A 344 -0.55 14.11 -1.04
CA VAL A 344 -1.50 14.37 0.06
C VAL A 344 -2.58 13.28 0.13
N MET A 345 -3.05 12.76 -1.01
CA MET A 345 -3.98 11.63 -1.06
C MET A 345 -3.35 10.36 -0.47
N MET A 346 -2.11 10.04 -0.82
CA MET A 346 -1.38 8.88 -0.26
C MET A 346 -1.15 9.02 1.25
N VAL A 347 -0.77 10.22 1.71
CA VAL A 347 -0.60 10.50 3.15
C VAL A 347 -1.92 10.33 3.90
N ALA A 348 -3.02 10.87 3.38
CA ALA A 348 -4.33 10.75 4.02
C ALA A 348 -4.84 9.30 4.03
N SER A 349 -4.60 8.54 2.95
CA SER A 349 -5.10 7.17 2.76
C SER A 349 -4.21 6.12 3.46
N ASN A 350 -3.17 5.66 2.77
CA ASN A 350 -2.33 4.56 3.23
C ASN A 350 -1.45 4.96 4.42
N GLY A 351 -1.08 6.24 4.50
CA GLY A 351 -0.29 6.77 5.60
C GLY A 351 -1.11 6.91 6.88
N LEU A 352 -1.85 8.02 7.00
CA LEU A 352 -2.61 8.33 8.23
C LEU A 352 -3.78 7.37 8.45
N GLY A 353 -4.49 6.98 7.37
CA GLY A 353 -5.58 6.00 7.45
C GLY A 353 -5.07 4.63 7.92
N GLY A 354 -3.95 4.14 7.38
CA GLY A 354 -3.33 2.90 7.82
C GLY A 354 -2.79 2.98 9.25
N MET A 355 -2.17 4.11 9.61
CA MET A 355 -1.65 4.37 10.96
C MET A 355 -2.78 4.34 12.00
N MET A 356 -3.81 5.16 11.81
CA MET A 356 -4.94 5.24 12.74
C MET A 356 -5.77 3.95 12.75
N GLY A 357 -5.87 3.26 11.60
CA GLY A 357 -6.52 1.97 11.49
C GLY A 357 -5.80 0.90 12.31
N GLY A 358 -4.46 0.86 12.26
CA GLY A 358 -3.66 -0.06 13.08
C GLY A 358 -3.89 0.15 14.58
N VAL A 359 -3.83 1.41 15.05
CA VAL A 359 -4.07 1.75 16.45
C VAL A 359 -5.51 1.41 16.87
N LEU A 360 -6.50 1.81 16.07
CA LEU A 360 -7.92 1.53 16.34
C LEU A 360 -8.18 0.03 16.46
N ALA A 361 -7.68 -0.75 15.50
CA ALA A 361 -7.90 -2.19 15.49
C ALA A 361 -7.22 -2.89 16.64
N GLY A 362 -5.94 -2.60 16.90
CA GLY A 362 -5.19 -3.22 17.99
C GLY A 362 -5.87 -2.95 19.34
N TRP A 363 -6.19 -1.68 19.61
CA TRP A 363 -6.84 -1.29 20.88
C TRP A 363 -8.22 -1.93 21.04
N THR A 364 -9.06 -1.92 20.02
CA THR A 364 -10.41 -2.50 20.10
C THR A 364 -10.39 -4.03 20.18
N LEU A 365 -9.38 -4.68 19.59
CA LEU A 365 -9.15 -6.13 19.74
C LEU A 365 -8.84 -6.50 21.19
N ASP A 366 -7.96 -5.76 21.87
CA ASP A 366 -7.60 -6.03 23.26
C ASP A 366 -8.75 -5.72 24.23
N LEU A 367 -9.61 -4.75 23.91
CA LEU A 367 -10.76 -4.40 24.73
C LEU A 367 -11.94 -5.36 24.61
N GLY A 368 -12.26 -5.85 23.43
CA GLY A 368 -13.50 -6.60 23.21
C GLY A 368 -13.46 -7.56 22.02
N GLY A 369 -12.26 -7.91 21.55
CA GLY A 369 -12.04 -8.92 20.54
C GLY A 369 -12.47 -8.47 19.12
N VAL A 370 -12.54 -9.45 18.23
CA VAL A 370 -12.76 -9.23 16.79
C VAL A 370 -14.09 -8.51 16.49
N ASN A 371 -15.15 -8.81 17.22
CA ASN A 371 -16.45 -8.19 16.95
C ASN A 371 -16.46 -6.69 17.28
N LEU A 372 -15.78 -6.26 18.35
CA LEU A 372 -15.63 -4.85 18.70
C LEU A 372 -14.75 -4.13 17.68
N MET A 373 -13.64 -4.76 17.26
CA MET A 373 -12.80 -4.23 16.20
C MET A 373 -13.59 -4.02 14.90
N LEU A 374 -14.35 -5.01 14.45
CA LEU A 374 -15.16 -4.91 13.24
C LEU A 374 -16.22 -3.80 13.36
N ALA A 375 -16.89 -3.66 14.52
CA ALA A 375 -17.85 -2.59 14.78
C ALA A 375 -17.20 -1.20 14.69
N ALA A 376 -16.01 -1.03 15.30
CA ALA A 376 -15.26 0.22 15.23
C ALA A 376 -14.81 0.55 13.79
N CYS A 377 -14.35 -0.45 13.05
CA CYS A 377 -14.01 -0.33 11.64
C CYS A 377 -15.21 0.08 10.78
N ILE A 378 -16.37 -0.52 11.00
CA ILE A 378 -17.61 -0.18 10.30
C ILE A 378 -18.03 1.27 10.63
N ALA A 379 -17.97 1.68 11.89
CA ALA A 379 -18.31 3.04 12.30
C ALA A 379 -17.40 4.08 11.60
N SER A 380 -16.08 3.85 11.58
CA SER A 380 -15.13 4.70 10.87
C SER A 380 -15.37 4.70 9.36
N GLY A 381 -15.61 3.54 8.76
CA GLY A 381 -15.93 3.41 7.34
C GLY A 381 -17.22 4.14 6.94
N CYS A 382 -18.28 4.03 7.75
CA CYS A 382 -19.52 4.78 7.55
C CYS A 382 -19.29 6.30 7.62
N ALA A 383 -18.54 6.78 8.61
CA ALA A 383 -18.18 8.19 8.72
C ALA A 383 -17.41 8.66 7.50
N GLY A 384 -16.44 7.88 7.03
CA GLY A 384 -15.70 8.14 5.81
C GLY A 384 -16.58 8.23 4.57
N ALA A 385 -17.51 7.27 4.39
CA ALA A 385 -18.45 7.27 3.27
C ALA A 385 -19.40 8.50 3.30
N LEU A 386 -19.85 8.90 4.49
CA LEU A 386 -20.70 10.09 4.66
C LEU A 386 -19.95 11.37 4.27
N LEU A 387 -18.68 11.53 4.67
CA LEU A 387 -17.87 12.68 4.26
C LEU A 387 -17.60 12.68 2.75
N CYS A 388 -17.32 11.53 2.14
CA CYS A 388 -17.19 11.42 0.69
C CYS A 388 -18.48 11.82 -0.04
N LEU A 389 -19.64 11.41 0.49
CA LEU A 389 -20.95 11.81 -0.04
C LEU A 389 -21.17 13.32 0.09
N ALA A 390 -20.83 13.92 1.23
CA ALA A 390 -20.89 15.36 1.45
C ALA A 390 -19.99 16.13 0.46
N ALA A 391 -18.74 15.65 0.23
CA ALA A 391 -17.84 16.22 -0.77
C ALA A 391 -18.42 16.23 -2.19
N LEU A 392 -19.16 15.19 -2.56
CA LEU A 392 -19.84 15.12 -3.86
C LEU A 392 -21.04 16.08 -3.95
N ARG A 393 -21.75 16.33 -2.84
CA ARG A 393 -22.87 17.29 -2.82
C ARG A 393 -22.40 18.73 -2.94
N LEU A 394 -21.26 19.12 -2.35
CA LEU A 394 -20.66 20.44 -2.50
C LEU A 394 -20.41 20.83 -3.97
N SER A 395 -20.12 19.84 -4.82
CA SER A 395 -19.90 20.09 -6.26
C SER A 395 -21.17 20.43 -7.04
N ARG A 396 -22.32 19.93 -6.62
CA ARG A 396 -23.62 20.18 -7.28
C ARG A 396 -24.15 21.58 -7.01
N GLY A 397 -23.93 22.11 -5.80
CA GLY A 397 -24.37 23.46 -5.43
C GLY A 397 -23.73 24.57 -6.27
N LYS A 398 -22.43 24.47 -6.61
CA LYS A 398 -21.75 25.45 -7.47
C LYS A 398 -22.19 25.41 -8.94
N ARG A 399 -22.64 24.26 -9.44
CA ARG A 399 -23.10 24.12 -10.84
C ARG A 399 -24.51 24.67 -11.04
N ASN A 400 -25.34 24.66 -10.00
CA ASN A 400 -26.71 25.21 -10.03
C ASN A 400 -26.77 26.71 -9.74
N GLN A 401 -25.65 27.36 -9.34
CA GLN A 401 -25.56 28.81 -9.15
C GLN A 401 -25.00 29.54 -10.40
N LEU A 402 -24.58 28.77 -11.41
CA LEU A 402 -24.03 29.30 -12.68
C LEU A 402 -24.98 29.01 -13.90
N VAL A 403 -26.17 28.53 -13.64
CA VAL A 403 -27.29 28.43 -14.57
C VAL A 403 -28.45 29.32 -14.05
#